data_94c257a6c4c02aaf4c8bf534c4cbf1d3
#
_entry.id   94c257a6c4c02aaf4c8bf534c4cbf1d3
#
_cell.length_a   1.000
_cell.length_b   1.000
_cell.length_c   1.000
_cell.angle_alpha   90.00
_cell.angle_beta   90.00
_cell.angle_gamma   90.00
#
_symmetry.space_group_name_H-M   'P 1'
#
loop_
_entity.id
_entity.type
_entity.pdbx_description
1 polymer ?
#
loop_
_entity_poly.entity_id
_entity_poly.type
_entity_poly.pdbx_seq_one_letter_code
_entity_poly.pdbx_strand_id
1 'polypeptide(L)'
;VWDIVTDNENFEWRSDLSKIEIIDNSCFDEYTRDGFVTHFRITAKEPYREYRFDMENQNMRGHWSGIFESCDGGTQITFTEEVQVKNPIMNLFVKGYLKKQQAKYITDLREVIGKL
;
A
#
# COMPACT_ATOMS: atom_id res chain seq x y z
N VAL A 1 1.64 -11.63 -8.40
CA VAL A 1 1.94 -10.41 -7.64
C VAL A 1 0.84 -9.37 -7.79
N TRP A 2 0.45 -9.07 -9.01
CA TRP A 2 -0.63 -8.10 -9.27
C TRP A 2 -1.92 -8.45 -8.53
N ASP A 3 -2.38 -9.70 -8.64
CA ASP A 3 -3.64 -10.12 -8.03
C ASP A 3 -3.61 -10.00 -6.51
N ILE A 4 -2.48 -10.26 -5.89
CA ILE A 4 -2.31 -10.14 -4.44
C ILE A 4 -2.32 -8.66 -4.02
N VAL A 5 -1.56 -7.83 -4.70
CA VAL A 5 -1.41 -6.40 -4.34
C VAL A 5 -2.72 -5.62 -4.53
N THR A 6 -3.49 -5.95 -5.57
CA THR A 6 -4.72 -5.21 -5.89
C THR A 6 -5.98 -5.78 -5.26
N ASP A 7 -5.91 -6.92 -4.60
CA ASP A 7 -7.06 -7.54 -3.95
C ASP A 7 -7.26 -7.03 -2.53
N ASN A 8 -8.11 -6.04 -2.38
CA ASN A 8 -8.41 -5.43 -1.09
C ASN A 8 -9.38 -6.24 -0.23
N GLU A 9 -9.96 -7.31 -0.76
CA GLU A 9 -10.81 -8.22 0.00
C GLU A 9 -9.99 -9.25 0.77
N ASN A 10 -8.83 -9.67 0.23
CA ASN A 10 -7.93 -10.62 0.85
C ASN A 10 -6.64 -9.94 1.30
N PHE A 11 -6.68 -9.32 2.46
CA PHE A 11 -5.56 -8.55 3.02
C PHE A 11 -4.84 -9.27 4.17
N GLU A 12 -5.23 -10.48 4.51
CA GLU A 12 -4.72 -11.22 5.68
C GLU A 12 -3.22 -11.48 5.62
N TRP A 13 -2.63 -11.46 4.43
CA TRP A 13 -1.18 -11.56 4.26
C TRP A 13 -0.43 -10.35 4.81
N ARG A 14 -1.11 -9.23 5.02
CA ARG A 14 -0.52 -8.02 5.61
C ARG A 14 -0.64 -8.06 7.11
N SER A 15 0.51 -8.05 7.79
CA SER A 15 0.56 -8.17 9.25
C SER A 15 0.20 -6.89 9.98
N ASP A 16 0.18 -5.76 9.29
CA ASP A 16 -0.09 -4.43 9.87
C ASP A 16 -1.57 -4.07 9.93
N LEU A 17 -2.42 -4.78 9.20
CA LEU A 17 -3.84 -4.44 9.08
C LEU A 17 -4.74 -5.35 9.90
N SER A 18 -5.79 -4.76 10.46
CA SER A 18 -6.89 -5.51 11.07
C SER A 18 -8.09 -5.63 10.14
N LYS A 19 -8.26 -4.66 9.22
CA LYS A 19 -9.44 -4.58 8.37
C LYS A 19 -9.19 -3.68 7.17
N ILE A 20 -9.81 -4.03 6.04
CA ILE A 20 -10.02 -3.12 4.91
C ILE A 20 -11.52 -3.02 4.67
N GLU A 21 -12.04 -1.80 4.64
CA GLU A 21 -13.43 -1.52 4.33
C GLU A 21 -13.51 -0.95 2.92
N ILE A 22 -14.16 -1.68 2.01
CA ILE A 22 -14.35 -1.26 0.62
C ILE A 22 -15.56 -0.34 0.57
N ILE A 23 -15.35 0.92 0.19
CA ILE A 23 -16.41 1.93 0.12
C ILE A 23 -17.12 1.83 -1.23
N ASP A 24 -16.35 1.82 -2.33
CA ASP A 24 -16.85 1.64 -3.69
C ASP A 24 -15.72 1.10 -4.57
N ASN A 25 -15.91 1.11 -5.91
CA ASN A 25 -14.92 0.58 -6.85
C ASN A 25 -13.58 1.32 -6.84
N SER A 26 -13.54 2.54 -6.31
CA SER A 26 -12.36 3.40 -6.34
C SER A 26 -11.82 3.74 -4.96
N CYS A 27 -12.62 3.57 -3.92
CA CYS A 27 -12.28 4.03 -2.56
C CYS A 27 -12.35 2.90 -1.55
N PHE A 28 -11.37 2.87 -0.66
CA PHE A 28 -11.35 1.94 0.46
C PHE A 28 -10.61 2.54 1.65
N ASP A 29 -10.88 2.01 2.83
CA ASP A 29 -10.22 2.42 4.07
C ASP A 29 -9.44 1.26 4.65
N GLU A 30 -8.19 1.51 5.05
CA GLU A 30 -7.36 0.55 5.78
C GLU A 30 -7.34 0.89 7.25
N TYR A 31 -7.53 -0.12 8.09
CA TYR A 31 -7.47 0.00 9.54
C TYR A 31 -6.27 -0.79 10.06
N THR A 32 -5.39 -0.13 10.80
CA THR A 32 -4.29 -0.81 11.48
C THR A 32 -4.82 -1.56 12.71
N ARG A 33 -3.99 -2.42 13.28
CA ARG A 33 -4.38 -3.22 14.45
C ARG A 33 -4.68 -2.38 15.69
N ASP A 34 -4.12 -1.18 15.78
CA ASP A 34 -4.40 -0.20 16.83
C ASP A 34 -5.53 0.78 16.49
N GLY A 35 -6.25 0.52 15.39
CA GLY A 35 -7.45 1.27 15.01
C GLY A 35 -7.23 2.55 14.23
N PHE A 36 -6.02 2.79 13.75
CA PHE A 36 -5.71 3.97 12.93
C PHE A 36 -6.23 3.77 11.51
N VAL A 37 -6.89 4.79 10.95
CA VAL A 37 -7.56 4.71 9.65
C VAL A 37 -6.84 5.55 8.60
N THR A 38 -6.62 4.97 7.42
CA THR A 38 -6.14 5.69 6.24
C THR A 38 -7.15 5.50 5.11
N HIS A 39 -7.53 6.60 4.47
CA HIS A 39 -8.45 6.62 3.34
C HIS A 39 -7.66 6.55 2.03
N PHE A 40 -8.11 5.69 1.12
CA PHE A 40 -7.47 5.47 -0.17
C PHE A 40 -8.44 5.70 -1.31
N ARG A 41 -7.94 6.32 -2.38
CA ARG A 41 -8.69 6.47 -3.63
C ARG A 41 -7.81 6.03 -4.81
N ILE A 42 -8.26 5.01 -5.52
CA ILE A 42 -7.56 4.48 -6.69
C ILE A 42 -7.67 5.49 -7.83
N THR A 43 -6.54 5.92 -8.37
CA THR A 43 -6.45 6.89 -9.46
C THR A 43 -6.11 6.25 -10.80
N ALA A 44 -5.47 5.08 -10.79
CA ALA A 44 -5.20 4.31 -12.00
C ALA A 44 -5.11 2.82 -11.64
N LYS A 45 -5.69 1.98 -12.48
CA LYS A 45 -5.64 0.53 -12.34
C LYS A 45 -5.63 -0.11 -13.71
N GLU A 46 -4.44 -0.29 -14.27
CA GLU A 46 -4.23 -0.99 -15.54
C GLU A 46 -3.72 -2.40 -15.24
N PRO A 47 -4.53 -3.44 -15.51
CA PRO A 47 -4.21 -4.80 -15.11
C PRO A 47 -2.81 -5.24 -15.50
N TYR A 48 -2.08 -5.77 -14.52
CA TYR A 48 -0.72 -6.31 -14.64
C TYR A 48 0.35 -5.31 -15.04
N ARG A 49 0.05 -3.99 -15.03
CA ARG A 49 0.98 -2.94 -15.44
C ARG A 49 1.14 -1.84 -14.41
N GLU A 50 0.03 -1.25 -13.96
CA GLU A 50 0.09 -0.05 -13.16
C GLU A 50 -1.06 0.03 -12.17
N TYR A 51 -0.71 0.37 -10.92
CA TYR A 51 -1.67 0.61 -9.85
C TYR A 51 -1.27 1.89 -9.13
N ARG A 52 -2.16 2.88 -9.10
CA ARG A 52 -1.92 4.15 -8.43
C ARG A 52 -3.08 4.49 -7.51
N PHE A 53 -2.76 5.10 -6.38
CA PHE A 53 -3.79 5.62 -5.49
C PHE A 53 -3.29 6.82 -4.71
N ASP A 54 -4.25 7.65 -4.28
CA ASP A 54 -4.03 8.70 -3.29
C ASP A 54 -4.41 8.15 -1.93
N MET A 55 -3.73 8.63 -0.89
CA MET A 55 -4.01 8.24 0.48
C MET A 55 -4.01 9.44 1.39
N GLU A 56 -4.85 9.39 2.43
CA GLU A 56 -4.95 10.46 3.41
C GLU A 56 -5.37 9.92 4.76
N ASN A 57 -4.75 10.42 5.81
CA ASN A 57 -5.17 10.23 7.18
C ASN A 57 -4.94 11.53 7.97
N GLN A 58 -5.14 11.51 9.29
CA GLN A 58 -5.01 12.73 10.09
C GLN A 58 -3.59 13.27 10.15
N ASN A 59 -2.57 12.46 9.83
CA ASN A 59 -1.15 12.85 9.93
C ASN A 59 -0.51 13.20 8.59
N MET A 60 -1.03 12.67 7.49
CA MET A 60 -0.37 12.80 6.19
C MET A 60 -1.35 12.65 5.03
N ARG A 61 -0.90 13.08 3.85
CA ARG A 61 -1.52 12.76 2.57
C ARG A 61 -0.42 12.41 1.58
N GLY A 62 -0.74 11.61 0.60
CA GLY A 62 0.27 11.21 -0.36
C GLY A 62 -0.27 10.47 -1.57
N HIS A 63 0.67 10.05 -2.40
CA HIS A 63 0.41 9.26 -3.60
C HIS A 63 1.27 8.01 -3.57
N TRP A 64 0.72 6.93 -4.05
CA TRP A 64 1.47 5.69 -4.23
C TRP A 64 1.31 5.21 -5.66
N SER A 65 2.39 4.75 -6.27
CA SER A 65 2.36 4.14 -7.60
C SER A 65 3.12 2.83 -7.58
N GLY A 66 2.54 1.83 -8.23
CA GLY A 66 3.18 0.55 -8.45
C GLY A 66 3.24 0.25 -9.94
N ILE A 67 4.43 -0.02 -10.44
CA ILE A 67 4.67 -0.44 -11.81
C ILE A 67 5.06 -1.92 -11.77
N PHE A 68 4.42 -2.71 -12.62
CA PHE A 68 4.60 -4.16 -12.69
C PHE A 68 5.09 -4.52 -14.08
N GLU A 69 6.20 -5.23 -14.15
CA GLU A 69 6.82 -5.62 -15.41
C GLU A 69 7.16 -7.11 -15.37
N SER A 70 6.81 -7.82 -16.45
CA SER A 70 7.19 -9.23 -16.57
C SER A 70 8.70 -9.34 -16.76
N CYS A 71 9.32 -10.27 -16.07
CA CYS A 71 10.73 -10.60 -16.25
C CYS A 71 10.91 -12.12 -16.02
N ASP A 72 11.96 -12.67 -16.50
CA ASP A 72 12.34 -14.11 -16.51
C ASP A 72 11.66 -15.00 -15.47
N GLY A 73 10.39 -15.39 -15.73
CA GLY A 73 9.62 -16.26 -14.85
C GLY A 73 9.02 -15.58 -13.61
N GLY A 74 9.06 -14.25 -13.55
CA GLY A 74 8.54 -13.51 -12.41
C GLY A 74 8.05 -12.12 -12.78
N THR A 75 7.91 -11.28 -11.76
CA THR A 75 7.44 -9.90 -11.91
C THR A 75 8.43 -8.96 -11.24
N GLN A 76 8.88 -7.96 -11.97
CA GLN A 76 9.63 -6.85 -11.40
C GLN A 76 8.63 -5.79 -10.95
N ILE A 77 8.75 -5.34 -9.71
CA ILE A 77 7.89 -4.30 -9.16
C ILE A 77 8.71 -3.05 -8.84
N THR A 78 8.12 -1.89 -9.12
CA THR A 78 8.68 -0.60 -8.72
C THR A 78 7.59 0.15 -7.98
N PHE A 79 7.72 0.27 -6.67
CA PHE A 79 6.77 0.96 -5.82
C PHE A 79 7.35 2.29 -5.39
N THR A 80 6.57 3.35 -5.59
CA THR A 80 6.99 4.71 -5.25
C THR A 80 5.92 5.36 -4.38
N GLU A 81 6.37 6.02 -3.32
CA GLU A 81 5.49 6.69 -2.38
C GLU A 81 5.95 8.13 -2.18
N GLU A 82 5.03 9.08 -2.35
CA GLU A 82 5.25 10.50 -2.11
C GLU A 82 4.30 10.94 -1.01
N VAL A 83 4.83 11.44 0.10
CA VAL A 83 4.04 11.76 1.28
C VAL A 83 4.32 13.17 1.78
N GLN A 84 3.25 13.90 2.13
CA GLN A 84 3.28 15.19 2.80
C GLN A 84 2.70 15.04 4.21
N VAL A 85 3.48 15.39 5.24
CA VAL A 85 2.96 15.38 6.61
C VAL A 85 2.20 16.66 6.91
N LYS A 86 1.12 16.54 7.68
CA LYS A 86 0.28 17.67 8.06
C LYS A 86 0.86 18.45 9.24
N ASN A 87 1.71 17.82 10.05
CA ASN A 87 2.38 18.44 11.18
C ASN A 87 3.89 18.51 10.93
N PRO A 88 4.49 19.71 10.88
CA PRO A 88 5.93 19.87 10.61
C PRO A 88 6.85 19.13 11.57
N ILE A 89 6.44 18.91 12.82
CA ILE A 89 7.24 18.18 13.81
C ILE A 89 7.40 16.70 13.38
N MET A 90 6.41 16.15 12.69
CA MET A 90 6.45 14.77 12.23
C MET A 90 7.42 14.54 11.07
N ASN A 91 7.85 15.61 10.38
CA ASN A 91 8.84 15.49 9.31
C ASN A 91 10.16 14.87 9.78
N LEU A 92 10.48 15.03 11.05
CA LEU A 92 11.72 14.47 11.62
C LEU A 92 11.69 12.94 11.68
N PHE A 93 10.49 12.36 11.73
CA PHE A 93 10.31 10.92 11.97
C PHE A 93 9.67 10.18 10.80
N VAL A 94 9.01 10.90 9.89
CA VAL A 94 8.18 10.28 8.83
C VAL A 94 9.01 9.41 7.90
N LYS A 95 10.21 9.83 7.53
CA LYS A 95 11.06 9.10 6.58
C LYS A 95 11.43 7.72 7.13
N GLY A 96 11.82 7.64 8.39
CA GLY A 96 12.13 6.38 9.05
C GLY A 96 10.90 5.49 9.22
N TYR A 97 9.78 6.10 9.57
CA TYR A 97 8.50 5.39 9.69
C TYR A 97 8.07 4.76 8.37
N LEU A 98 8.11 5.53 7.27
CA LEU A 98 7.72 5.04 5.95
C LEU A 98 8.66 3.94 5.46
N LYS A 99 9.95 4.09 5.68
CA LYS A 99 10.92 3.07 5.31
C LYS A 99 10.65 1.74 6.01
N LYS A 100 10.31 1.79 7.30
CA LYS A 100 9.96 0.62 8.09
C LYS A 100 8.67 -0.03 7.60
N GLN A 101 7.66 0.76 7.29
CA GLN A 101 6.38 0.32 6.74
C GLN A 101 6.56 -0.36 5.38
N GLN A 102 7.35 0.23 4.51
CA GLN A 102 7.64 -0.32 3.19
C GLN A 102 8.37 -1.66 3.29
N ALA A 103 9.36 -1.76 4.18
CA ALA A 103 10.09 -3.00 4.42
C ALA A 103 9.16 -4.12 4.90
N LYS A 104 8.24 -3.80 5.80
CA LYS A 104 7.24 -4.75 6.30
C LYS A 104 6.29 -5.22 5.21
N TYR A 105 5.83 -4.31 4.38
CA TYR A 105 4.97 -4.63 3.24
C TYR A 105 5.65 -5.62 2.28
N ILE A 106 6.89 -5.35 1.92
CA ILE A 106 7.66 -6.22 1.02
C ILE A 106 7.92 -7.58 1.66
N THR A 107 8.23 -7.62 2.94
CA THR A 107 8.41 -8.88 3.67
C THR A 107 7.14 -9.73 3.64
N ASP A 108 6.00 -9.12 3.95
CA ASP A 108 4.70 -9.80 3.94
C ASP A 108 4.34 -10.30 2.53
N LEU A 109 4.60 -9.48 1.51
CA LEU A 109 4.35 -9.84 0.11
C LEU A 109 5.20 -11.03 -0.32
N ARG A 110 6.48 -11.05 0.03
CA ARG A 110 7.37 -12.18 -0.28
C ARG A 110 6.92 -13.46 0.38
N GLU A 111 6.46 -13.40 1.61
CA GLU A 111 5.97 -14.57 2.33
C GLU A 111 4.73 -15.15 1.68
N VAL A 112 3.75 -14.33 1.31
CA VAL A 112 2.52 -14.84 0.68
C VAL A 112 2.79 -15.40 -0.70
N ILE A 113 3.67 -14.79 -1.48
CA ILE A 113 4.07 -15.31 -2.79
C ILE A 113 4.75 -16.66 -2.65
N GLY A 114 5.62 -16.82 -1.66
CA GLY A 114 6.32 -18.07 -1.41
C GLY A 114 5.42 -19.24 -1.01
N LYS A 115 4.19 -18.98 -0.61
CA LYS A 115 3.20 -20.00 -0.25
C LYS A 115 2.32 -20.46 -1.42
N LEU A 116 2.44 -19.83 -2.56
CA LEU A 116 1.64 -20.16 -3.75
C LEU A 116 2.14 -21.40 -4.49
#